data_6e74fe543b015709dc4d6e376512a031
#
_entry.id   6e74fe543b015709dc4d6e376512a031
#
_cell.length_a   1.000
_cell.length_b   1.000
_cell.length_c   1.000
_cell.angle_alpha   90.00
_cell.angle_beta   90.00
_cell.angle_gamma   90.00
#
_symmetry.space_group_name_H-M   'P 1'
#
loop_
_entity.id
_entity.type
_entity.pdbx_description
1 polymer ?
#
loop_
_entity_poly.entity_id
_entity_poly.type
_entity_poly.pdbx_seq_one_letter_code
_entity_poly.pdbx_strand_id
1 'polypeptide(L)'
;MAKREIIEEVEEIEETEEETKKIKKLPLIINIFKNIKEKNNKIIIKSMCLIKIFGEKKYDLGKIKIEINDKEYNVKFKLKKSIKFIKGYEINFYTIEVPLEDTITTDIQNKIIVKYKDFDNGRILYTAFDLKKGKNKNTKAIMYNNRSIYLRQTAKNTMYLTVREISPYDFTKNKIKLGLGYFLSKLMLKKDFILLYEKESERYEESASVVYEKLIDMGYKNVYYIINKDNPALEQIDEKYKKNILYKNSIKHIKYFFKCKKFVGTESLGHAIQLRAGNKLIADKINAKDLMYVFLQHGVMYMVSLSSDLRTGFKKMPIKLHKIVTSSEEEAKHFIDLGGFEREDLYVCGLPKFDTAVRNKKADKIVIMPTWRRWEANLASINYEETKYYKMIQRIVSAIPKNLQEKIIILPHPLMLKEIKNNKEYKNYIPKGDFTYDEILKDCKLLITDYSSIAYDAYYRGSNVIFYWEEKDECMKEYGENTILMLNEKNVFADVCYNKTELAKVIEKNYKSKQTAESKKKFKKIVQFNDNKNTERLIEMLKEDKMI
;
A
#
# COMPACT_ATOMS: atom_id res chain seq x y z
N MET A 1 35.02 0.00 -18.23
CA MET A 1 33.63 0.32 -18.47
C MET A 1 33.01 1.14 -17.34
N ALA A 2 32.93 0.68 -16.10
CA ALA A 2 32.35 1.46 -14.98
C ALA A 2 32.97 2.87 -14.73
N LYS A 3 34.24 3.06 -15.05
CA LYS A 3 34.93 4.38 -14.95
C LYS A 3 34.45 5.41 -15.98
N ARG A 4 34.10 4.97 -17.18
CA ARG A 4 33.62 5.83 -18.27
C ARG A 4 32.15 6.22 -18.04
N GLU A 5 31.31 5.30 -17.58
CA GLU A 5 29.91 5.56 -17.26
C GLU A 5 29.71 6.56 -16.11
N ILE A 6 30.65 6.59 -15.11
CA ILE A 6 30.62 7.60 -14.02
C ILE A 6 30.95 8.99 -14.56
N ILE A 7 31.86 9.08 -15.52
CA ILE A 7 32.27 10.35 -16.10
C ILE A 7 31.19 10.88 -17.04
N GLU A 8 30.61 10.05 -17.87
CA GLU A 8 29.53 10.42 -18.79
C GLU A 8 28.24 10.83 -18.02
N GLU A 9 27.90 10.19 -16.90
CA GLU A 9 26.75 10.58 -16.04
C GLU A 9 26.97 11.93 -15.34
N VAL A 10 28.23 12.31 -15.12
CA VAL A 10 28.59 13.61 -14.54
C VAL A 10 28.57 14.72 -15.62
N GLU A 11 28.83 14.38 -16.87
CA GLU A 11 28.84 15.32 -18.00
C GLU A 11 27.42 15.61 -18.53
N GLU A 12 26.47 14.67 -18.50
CA GLU A 12 25.05 14.88 -18.88
C GLU A 12 24.27 15.85 -17.95
N ILE A 13 24.86 16.19 -16.79
CA ILE A 13 24.26 17.13 -15.82
C ILE A 13 24.66 18.60 -16.15
N GLU A 14 25.52 18.85 -17.13
CA GLU A 14 26.09 20.17 -17.43
C GLU A 14 25.24 21.09 -18.35
N GLU A 15 24.04 20.66 -18.82
CA GLU A 15 23.26 21.47 -19.77
C GLU A 15 22.04 22.17 -19.18
N THR A 16 22.24 23.38 -18.66
CA THR A 16 21.41 24.59 -18.84
C THR A 16 22.23 25.82 -18.48
N GLU A 17 22.51 26.68 -19.45
CA GLU A 17 23.58 27.70 -19.40
C GLU A 17 23.38 28.89 -18.44
N GLU A 18 22.23 29.27 -18.01
CA GLU A 18 21.99 30.45 -17.16
C GLU A 18 21.94 30.17 -15.64
N GLU A 19 21.48 29.04 -15.23
CA GLU A 19 21.62 28.53 -13.84
C GLU A 19 23.08 28.11 -13.58
N THR A 20 23.83 27.75 -14.61
CA THR A 20 25.20 27.23 -14.58
C THR A 20 26.21 28.24 -14.03
N LYS A 21 26.00 29.53 -14.19
CA LYS A 21 26.99 30.56 -13.73
C LYS A 21 26.98 30.77 -12.21
N LYS A 22 25.88 30.54 -11.51
CA LYS A 22 25.79 30.55 -10.03
C LYS A 22 26.19 29.20 -9.40
N ILE A 23 25.97 28.11 -10.11
CA ILE A 23 26.21 26.72 -9.69
C ILE A 23 27.71 26.33 -9.75
N LYS A 24 28.54 27.03 -10.51
CA LYS A 24 29.96 26.73 -10.68
C LYS A 24 30.86 26.77 -9.43
N LYS A 25 30.27 27.01 -8.23
CA LYS A 25 31.03 27.11 -6.96
C LYS A 25 30.67 26.01 -5.94
N LEU A 26 29.77 25.10 -6.25
CA LEU A 26 29.32 24.08 -5.31
C LEU A 26 30.10 22.76 -5.48
N PRO A 27 30.48 22.09 -4.38
CA PRO A 27 31.09 20.76 -4.47
C PRO A 27 30.10 19.74 -5.01
N LEU A 28 30.53 18.91 -5.94
CA LEU A 28 29.78 17.73 -6.32
C LEU A 28 30.13 16.62 -5.33
N ILE A 29 29.13 16.16 -4.56
CA ILE A 29 29.28 15.09 -3.57
C ILE A 29 28.48 13.87 -4.01
N ILE A 30 29.17 12.77 -4.28
CA ILE A 30 28.54 11.47 -4.58
C ILE A 30 28.64 10.59 -3.35
N ASN A 31 27.51 10.19 -2.79
CA ASN A 31 27.46 9.35 -1.60
C ASN A 31 27.15 7.90 -1.97
N ILE A 32 27.98 6.98 -1.47
CA ILE A 32 27.82 5.56 -1.68
C ILE A 32 27.65 4.89 -0.31
N PHE A 33 26.44 4.47 -0.01
CA PHE A 33 26.12 3.72 1.20
C PHE A 33 26.53 2.26 1.03
N LYS A 34 27.29 1.70 1.97
CA LYS A 34 27.82 0.34 1.86
C LYS A 34 26.98 -0.70 2.60
N ASN A 35 26.77 -0.49 3.89
CA ASN A 35 25.98 -1.39 4.74
C ASN A 35 25.55 -0.70 6.02
N ILE A 36 24.70 -1.42 6.77
CA ILE A 36 24.27 -1.02 8.10
C ILE A 36 24.60 -2.16 9.10
N LYS A 37 24.79 -1.79 10.35
CA LYS A 37 24.87 -2.72 11.46
C LYS A 37 24.36 -2.07 12.73
N GLU A 38 23.86 -2.87 13.65
CA GLU A 38 23.53 -2.44 15.00
C GLU A 38 24.79 -2.47 15.87
N LYS A 39 24.95 -1.45 16.70
CA LYS A 39 25.98 -1.40 17.75
C LYS A 39 25.56 -0.38 18.82
N ASN A 40 25.56 -0.79 20.10
CA ASN A 40 25.27 0.07 21.25
C ASN A 40 23.92 0.83 21.09
N ASN A 41 22.86 0.12 20.77
CA ASN A 41 21.51 0.64 20.57
C ASN A 41 21.40 1.74 19.46
N LYS A 42 22.32 1.69 18.50
CA LYS A 42 22.35 2.59 17.34
C LYS A 42 22.51 1.81 16.05
N ILE A 43 21.91 2.34 14.98
CA ILE A 43 22.21 1.91 13.62
C ILE A 43 23.45 2.66 13.15
N ILE A 44 24.48 1.93 12.81
CA ILE A 44 25.70 2.47 12.20
C ILE A 44 25.60 2.28 10.70
N ILE A 45 25.41 3.36 9.96
CA ILE A 45 25.41 3.36 8.50
C ILE A 45 26.83 3.68 8.02
N LYS A 46 27.46 2.75 7.31
CA LYS A 46 28.77 2.96 6.71
C LYS A 46 28.64 3.47 5.29
N SER A 47 29.32 4.56 4.98
CA SER A 47 29.22 5.24 3.71
C SER A 47 30.61 5.69 3.22
N MET A 48 30.65 5.99 1.93
CA MET A 48 31.80 6.60 1.26
C MET A 48 31.26 7.78 0.46
N CYS A 49 31.96 8.91 0.47
CA CYS A 49 31.65 10.02 -0.42
C CYS A 49 32.83 10.32 -1.35
N LEU A 50 32.51 10.61 -2.59
CA LEU A 50 33.39 11.17 -3.58
C LEU A 50 33.06 12.66 -3.66
N ILE A 51 34.07 13.52 -3.47
CA ILE A 51 33.90 14.96 -3.52
C ILE A 51 34.75 15.49 -4.70
N LYS A 52 34.08 16.10 -5.68
CA LYS A 52 34.78 16.80 -6.77
C LYS A 52 35.17 18.20 -6.29
N ILE A 53 36.47 18.50 -6.33
CA ILE A 53 37.04 19.78 -5.90
C ILE A 53 37.13 20.67 -7.12
N PHE A 54 36.47 21.82 -7.07
CA PHE A 54 36.59 22.87 -8.09
C PHE A 54 37.50 24.02 -7.57
N GLY A 55 38.69 24.15 -8.10
CA GLY A 55 39.68 25.15 -7.69
C GLY A 55 40.42 24.81 -6.39
N GLU A 56 41.11 25.80 -5.80
CA GLU A 56 41.95 25.62 -4.60
C GLU A 56 41.16 25.59 -3.27
N LYS A 57 39.83 25.64 -3.27
CA LYS A 57 39.04 25.71 -2.05
C LYS A 57 39.00 24.36 -1.33
N LYS A 58 39.50 24.32 -0.11
CA LYS A 58 39.31 23.22 0.82
C LYS A 58 37.84 23.22 1.29
N TYR A 59 37.15 22.12 1.12
CA TYR A 59 35.80 21.92 1.66
C TYR A 59 35.88 21.42 3.09
N ASP A 60 35.05 22.01 3.96
CA ASP A 60 34.92 21.57 5.35
C ASP A 60 33.96 20.38 5.41
N LEU A 61 34.50 19.19 5.57
CA LEU A 61 33.73 17.94 5.70
C LEU A 61 32.78 17.95 6.92
N GLY A 62 33.08 18.74 7.93
CA GLY A 62 32.22 18.91 9.11
C GLY A 62 30.86 19.55 8.80
N LYS A 63 30.73 20.18 7.63
CA LYS A 63 29.47 20.79 7.15
C LYS A 63 28.53 19.81 6.47
N ILE A 64 28.97 18.57 6.20
CA ILE A 64 28.09 17.52 5.66
C ILE A 64 27.17 17.03 6.77
N LYS A 65 25.86 17.12 6.54
CA LYS A 65 24.79 16.64 7.40
C LYS A 65 23.97 15.58 6.68
N ILE A 66 23.46 14.63 7.41
CA ILE A 66 22.53 13.64 6.90
C ILE A 66 21.19 13.87 7.58
N GLU A 67 20.16 14.01 6.78
CA GLU A 67 18.79 14.13 7.24
C GLU A 67 18.01 12.84 6.94
N ILE A 68 17.29 12.37 7.93
CA ILE A 68 16.38 11.23 7.80
C ILE A 68 15.07 11.65 8.47
N ASN A 69 13.98 11.76 7.71
CA ASN A 69 12.69 12.26 8.19
C ASN A 69 12.82 13.58 8.96
N ASP A 70 13.35 14.61 8.30
CA ASP A 70 13.51 15.96 8.83
C ASP A 70 14.37 16.08 10.11
N LYS A 71 14.97 14.96 10.55
CA LYS A 71 15.92 14.94 11.67
C LYS A 71 17.35 14.85 11.17
N GLU A 72 18.20 15.79 11.59
CA GLU A 72 19.61 15.84 11.19
C GLU A 72 20.49 14.93 12.07
N TYR A 73 21.41 14.22 11.44
CA TYR A 73 22.41 13.37 12.07
C TYR A 73 23.82 13.79 11.69
N ASN A 74 24.69 13.82 12.68
CA ASN A 74 26.09 14.15 12.48
C ASN A 74 26.84 13.02 11.80
N VAL A 75 27.73 13.40 10.88
CA VAL A 75 28.61 12.50 10.14
C VAL A 75 29.94 12.39 10.87
N LYS A 76 30.36 11.15 11.18
CA LYS A 76 31.69 10.89 11.73
C LYS A 76 32.62 10.42 10.64
N PHE A 77 33.54 11.29 10.20
CA PHE A 77 34.55 10.91 9.23
C PHE A 77 35.64 10.05 9.90
N LYS A 78 35.98 8.94 9.24
CA LYS A 78 37.20 8.21 9.55
C LYS A 78 38.31 8.83 8.73
N LEU A 79 39.22 9.53 9.37
CA LEU A 79 40.47 10.00 8.77
C LEU A 79 41.30 8.82 8.25
N LYS A 80 41.03 8.40 7.02
CA LYS A 80 42.01 7.67 6.21
C LYS A 80 42.41 8.63 5.12
N LYS A 81 43.75 8.76 4.87
CA LYS A 81 44.39 9.57 3.84
C LYS A 81 43.48 9.64 2.61
N SER A 82 43.21 10.86 2.16
CA SER A 82 42.51 11.08 0.90
C SER A 82 43.22 10.31 -0.20
N ILE A 83 42.58 9.34 -0.77
CA ILE A 83 43.15 8.58 -1.89
C ILE A 83 42.73 9.35 -3.13
N LYS A 84 43.64 10.13 -3.71
CA LYS A 84 43.44 10.79 -5.02
C LYS A 84 43.46 9.73 -6.12
N PHE A 85 42.32 9.08 -6.35
CA PHE A 85 42.23 7.96 -7.31
C PHE A 85 41.68 8.37 -8.68
N ILE A 86 40.92 9.48 -8.74
CA ILE A 86 40.31 9.99 -9.97
C ILE A 86 40.65 11.49 -10.05
N LYS A 87 41.08 11.96 -11.19
CA LYS A 87 41.48 13.35 -11.41
C LYS A 87 40.40 14.33 -10.93
N GLY A 88 40.68 15.07 -9.85
CA GLY A 88 39.75 16.05 -9.26
C GLY A 88 38.78 15.53 -8.19
N TYR A 89 38.82 14.27 -7.77
CA TYR A 89 37.95 13.74 -6.70
C TYR A 89 38.75 13.32 -5.47
N GLU A 90 38.20 13.62 -4.29
CA GLU A 90 38.64 13.07 -3.01
C GLU A 90 37.66 12.00 -2.52
N ILE A 91 38.20 10.88 -2.02
CA ILE A 91 37.40 9.78 -1.45
C ILE A 91 37.48 9.86 0.06
N ASN A 92 36.35 9.99 0.70
CA ASN A 92 36.20 10.01 2.15
C ASN A 92 35.28 8.89 2.65
N PHE A 93 35.66 8.25 3.75
CA PHE A 93 34.83 7.24 4.42
C PHE A 93 34.22 7.85 5.67
N TYR A 94 32.93 7.63 5.89
CA TYR A 94 32.25 8.14 7.06
C TYR A 94 31.23 7.14 7.61
N THR A 95 30.79 7.41 8.83
CA THR A 95 29.72 6.67 9.48
C THR A 95 28.66 7.65 10.00
N ILE A 96 27.40 7.20 9.94
CA ILE A 96 26.26 7.89 10.53
C ILE A 96 25.76 7.01 11.66
N GLU A 97 25.51 7.61 12.83
CA GLU A 97 24.91 6.93 13.98
C GLU A 97 23.47 7.40 14.12
N VAL A 98 22.53 6.51 13.92
CA VAL A 98 21.09 6.77 14.10
C VAL A 98 20.62 5.98 15.32
N PRO A 99 20.11 6.61 16.37
CA PRO A 99 19.51 5.92 17.51
C PRO A 99 18.39 4.98 17.05
N LEU A 100 18.33 3.77 17.62
CA LEU A 100 17.30 2.79 17.23
C LEU A 100 15.89 3.29 17.55
N GLU A 101 15.72 4.04 18.62
CA GLU A 101 14.47 4.70 19.00
C GLU A 101 13.93 5.64 17.92
N ASP A 102 14.79 6.32 17.19
CA ASP A 102 14.41 7.21 16.09
C ASP A 102 13.87 6.44 14.87
N THR A 103 14.03 5.12 14.83
CA THR A 103 13.62 4.28 13.68
C THR A 103 12.31 3.55 13.91
N ILE A 104 11.78 3.52 15.13
CA ILE A 104 10.62 2.70 15.50
C ILE A 104 9.29 3.40 15.19
N THR A 105 9.27 4.71 15.26
CA THR A 105 8.05 5.53 15.18
C THR A 105 7.71 5.99 13.77
N THR A 106 8.58 5.76 12.81
CA THR A 106 8.48 6.37 11.49
C THR A 106 8.02 5.40 10.42
N ASP A 107 7.47 5.98 9.38
CA ASP A 107 6.92 5.31 8.23
C ASP A 107 7.95 4.38 7.55
N ILE A 108 7.45 3.42 6.81
CA ILE A 108 8.19 2.33 6.18
C ILE A 108 9.36 2.81 5.29
N GLN A 109 9.35 4.07 4.87
CA GLN A 109 10.35 4.63 3.94
C GLN A 109 10.83 6.01 4.40
N ASN A 110 11.92 6.02 5.16
CA ASN A 110 12.56 7.25 5.60
C ASN A 110 13.61 7.65 4.57
N LYS A 111 13.33 8.69 3.81
CA LYS A 111 14.27 9.19 2.79
C LYS A 111 15.53 9.72 3.45
N ILE A 112 16.69 9.30 2.93
CA ILE A 112 17.98 9.80 3.38
C ILE A 112 18.39 10.95 2.47
N ILE A 113 18.60 12.12 3.05
CA ILE A 113 19.05 13.34 2.36
C ILE A 113 20.43 13.70 2.91
N VAL A 114 21.37 13.98 2.03
CA VAL A 114 22.69 14.48 2.41
C VAL A 114 22.74 15.97 2.05
N LYS A 115 22.97 16.83 3.01
CA LYS A 115 23.05 18.29 2.86
C LYS A 115 24.47 18.79 3.14
N TYR A 116 24.90 19.84 2.43
CA TYR A 116 26.06 20.61 2.82
C TYR A 116 25.59 21.93 3.44
N LYS A 117 25.88 22.17 4.70
CA LYS A 117 25.20 23.17 5.55
C LYS A 117 25.18 24.62 5.02
N ASP A 118 26.11 25.00 4.16
CA ASP A 118 26.19 26.38 3.61
C ASP A 118 25.42 26.53 2.28
N PHE A 119 24.71 25.50 1.83
CA PHE A 119 24.04 25.52 0.54
C PHE A 119 22.71 24.77 0.58
N ASP A 120 21.61 25.49 0.63
CA ASP A 120 20.25 24.92 0.63
C ASP A 120 19.88 24.18 -0.67
N ASN A 121 20.66 24.36 -1.73
CA ASN A 121 20.44 23.78 -3.06
C ASN A 121 21.65 23.01 -3.62
N GLY A 122 22.49 22.42 -2.77
CA GLY A 122 23.59 21.58 -3.23
C GLY A 122 23.04 20.36 -3.98
N ARG A 123 23.35 20.21 -5.27
CA ARG A 123 23.05 18.98 -6.02
C ARG A 123 23.82 17.84 -5.38
N ILE A 124 23.12 17.01 -4.64
CA ILE A 124 23.68 15.82 -4.01
C ILE A 124 23.21 14.63 -4.82
N LEU A 125 24.13 14.00 -5.55
CA LEU A 125 23.87 12.76 -6.26
C LEU A 125 23.94 11.60 -5.26
N TYR A 126 22.85 10.84 -5.16
CA TYR A 126 22.82 9.64 -4.34
C TYR A 126 23.03 8.43 -5.22
N THR A 127 24.07 7.69 -4.94
CA THR A 127 24.19 6.34 -5.48
C THR A 127 24.44 5.39 -4.33
N ALA A 128 23.61 4.36 -4.21
CA ALA A 128 23.77 3.32 -3.21
C ALA A 128 24.28 2.06 -3.89
N PHE A 129 25.30 1.42 -3.36
CA PHE A 129 25.78 0.07 -3.67
C PHE A 129 26.30 -0.18 -5.10
N ASP A 130 25.80 0.50 -6.12
CA ASP A 130 26.18 0.28 -7.52
C ASP A 130 25.77 1.50 -8.35
N LEU A 131 26.67 1.96 -9.18
CA LEU A 131 26.47 3.10 -10.10
C LEU A 131 25.55 2.76 -11.29
N LYS A 132 25.07 1.51 -11.38
CA LYS A 132 24.14 1.10 -12.46
C LYS A 132 22.74 1.57 -12.16
N LYS A 133 22.21 2.44 -13.00
CA LYS A 133 20.80 2.88 -13.00
C LYS A 133 19.83 1.68 -13.11
N GLY A 134 18.62 1.84 -12.57
CA GLY A 134 17.49 0.97 -12.87
C GLY A 134 17.33 -0.27 -11.98
N LYS A 135 18.05 -0.43 -10.87
CA LYS A 135 17.91 -1.60 -9.99
C LYS A 135 17.59 -1.22 -8.55
N ASN A 136 16.53 -1.83 -8.02
CA ASN A 136 16.28 -1.80 -6.58
C ASN A 136 17.31 -2.69 -5.87
N LYS A 137 17.91 -2.18 -4.80
CA LYS A 137 18.87 -2.93 -3.97
C LYS A 137 18.62 -2.68 -2.49
N ASN A 138 18.87 -3.72 -1.68
CA ASN A 138 18.72 -3.65 -0.24
C ASN A 138 19.99 -4.16 0.45
N THR A 139 20.34 -3.59 1.62
CA THR A 139 21.35 -4.18 2.51
C THR A 139 20.79 -5.42 3.23
N LYS A 140 21.65 -6.12 3.96
CA LYS A 140 21.20 -7.08 4.97
C LYS A 140 20.39 -6.33 6.04
N ALA A 141 19.26 -6.92 6.46
CA ALA A 141 18.41 -6.33 7.47
C ALA A 141 18.96 -6.54 8.89
N ILE A 142 18.72 -5.58 9.75
CA ILE A 142 18.87 -5.65 11.20
C ILE A 142 17.50 -5.93 11.81
N MET A 143 17.41 -6.82 12.80
CA MET A 143 16.18 -7.11 13.53
C MET A 143 16.18 -6.38 14.86
N TYR A 144 15.15 -5.58 15.13
CA TYR A 144 15.00 -4.87 16.39
C TYR A 144 13.52 -4.61 16.71
N ASN A 145 13.07 -4.91 17.92
CA ASN A 145 11.69 -4.69 18.41
C ASN A 145 10.62 -5.14 17.39
N ASN A 146 10.71 -6.39 16.93
CA ASN A 146 9.81 -6.95 15.91
C ASN A 146 9.80 -6.20 14.58
N ARG A 147 10.85 -5.41 14.29
CA ARG A 147 11.03 -4.67 13.05
C ARG A 147 12.29 -5.13 12.32
N SER A 148 12.23 -5.06 11.00
CA SER A 148 13.32 -5.31 10.08
C SER A 148 13.77 -3.97 9.49
N ILE A 149 15.04 -3.61 9.72
CA ILE A 149 15.62 -2.31 9.36
C ILE A 149 16.73 -2.52 8.35
N TYR A 150 16.68 -1.86 7.21
CA TYR A 150 17.68 -1.96 6.16
C TYR A 150 17.71 -0.72 5.26
N LEU A 151 18.84 -0.51 4.59
CA LEU A 151 18.93 0.50 3.53
C LEU A 151 18.36 -0.06 2.24
N ARG A 152 17.55 0.73 1.57
CA ARG A 152 16.94 0.44 0.27
C ARG A 152 17.27 1.53 -0.72
N GLN A 153 17.78 1.13 -1.87
CA GLN A 153 17.90 1.97 -3.05
C GLN A 153 16.74 1.67 -4.00
N THR A 154 16.10 2.72 -4.50
CA THR A 154 15.11 2.60 -5.57
C THR A 154 15.78 2.58 -6.94
N ALA A 155 15.04 2.20 -7.98
CA ALA A 155 15.49 2.27 -9.36
C ALA A 155 15.83 3.71 -9.82
N LYS A 156 15.31 4.73 -9.11
CA LYS A 156 15.62 6.16 -9.32
C LYS A 156 16.80 6.65 -8.48
N ASN A 157 17.62 5.73 -7.96
CA ASN A 157 18.79 6.03 -7.11
C ASN A 157 18.46 6.80 -5.80
N THR A 158 17.23 6.78 -5.33
CA THR A 158 16.86 7.37 -4.04
C THR A 158 17.12 6.37 -2.92
N MET A 159 17.75 6.82 -1.85
CA MET A 159 18.03 6.02 -0.66
C MET A 159 16.96 6.19 0.42
N TYR A 160 16.62 5.09 1.03
CA TYR A 160 15.72 5.03 2.19
C TYR A 160 16.31 4.18 3.31
N LEU A 161 16.15 4.62 4.54
CA LEU A 161 16.22 3.75 5.69
C LEU A 161 14.83 3.13 5.86
N THR A 162 14.67 1.88 5.47
CA THR A 162 13.38 1.19 5.50
C THR A 162 13.22 0.49 6.83
N VAL A 163 12.12 0.77 7.51
CA VAL A 163 11.67 0.09 8.73
C VAL A 163 10.34 -0.58 8.42
N ARG A 164 10.24 -1.88 8.60
CA ARG A 164 9.02 -2.65 8.36
C ARG A 164 8.87 -3.79 9.35
N GLU A 165 7.70 -4.37 9.42
CA GLU A 165 7.51 -5.61 10.17
C GLU A 165 8.42 -6.73 9.67
N ILE A 166 8.80 -7.63 10.59
CA ILE A 166 9.61 -8.78 10.25
C ILE A 166 8.85 -9.67 9.27
N SER A 167 9.50 -9.98 8.15
CA SER A 167 9.00 -10.95 7.17
C SER A 167 9.52 -12.36 7.51
N PRO A 168 8.74 -13.41 7.26
CA PRO A 168 9.25 -14.78 7.34
C PRO A 168 10.57 -14.97 6.59
N TYR A 169 10.76 -14.29 5.47
CA TYR A 169 11.98 -14.38 4.64
C TYR A 169 13.16 -13.56 5.13
N ASP A 170 13.05 -12.91 6.27
CA ASP A 170 14.21 -12.32 6.96
C ASP A 170 15.04 -13.40 7.67
N PHE A 171 14.42 -14.51 8.06
CA PHE A 171 15.07 -15.63 8.73
C PHE A 171 15.74 -16.60 7.75
N THR A 172 16.96 -17.07 8.11
CA THR A 172 17.77 -17.96 7.26
C THR A 172 17.03 -19.24 6.88
N LYS A 173 16.31 -19.88 7.82
CA LYS A 173 15.50 -21.07 7.57
C LYS A 173 14.52 -20.88 6.43
N ASN A 174 13.81 -19.76 6.41
CA ASN A 174 12.81 -19.47 5.37
C ASN A 174 13.46 -19.00 4.07
N LYS A 175 14.65 -18.37 4.10
CA LYS A 175 15.44 -18.11 2.87
C LYS A 175 15.87 -19.40 2.17
N ILE A 176 16.33 -20.40 2.95
CA ILE A 176 16.65 -21.73 2.41
C ILE A 176 15.41 -22.37 1.82
N LYS A 177 14.27 -22.33 2.55
CA LYS A 177 12.99 -22.85 2.09
C LYS A 177 12.51 -22.17 0.79
N LEU A 178 12.70 -20.85 0.69
CA LEU A 178 12.41 -20.07 -0.53
C LEU A 178 13.27 -20.54 -1.71
N GLY A 179 14.60 -20.70 -1.49
CA GLY A 179 15.53 -21.21 -2.49
C GLY A 179 15.18 -22.62 -2.97
N LEU A 180 14.83 -23.50 -2.03
CA LEU A 180 14.38 -24.87 -2.34
C LEU A 180 13.08 -24.86 -3.17
N GLY A 181 12.07 -24.09 -2.73
CA GLY A 181 10.81 -23.98 -3.48
C GLY A 181 10.99 -23.40 -4.87
N TYR A 182 11.88 -22.41 -5.02
CA TYR A 182 12.27 -21.86 -6.32
C TYR A 182 12.93 -22.94 -7.21
N PHE A 183 13.90 -23.70 -6.68
CA PHE A 183 14.54 -24.79 -7.41
C PHE A 183 13.51 -25.84 -7.85
N LEU A 184 12.67 -26.31 -6.94
CA LEU A 184 11.62 -27.30 -7.25
C LEU A 184 10.60 -26.76 -8.28
N SER A 185 10.39 -25.45 -8.35
CA SER A 185 9.53 -24.85 -9.38
C SER A 185 10.08 -25.06 -10.80
N LYS A 186 11.40 -25.12 -10.97
CA LYS A 186 12.04 -25.38 -12.27
C LYS A 186 11.82 -26.82 -12.74
N LEU A 187 11.73 -27.76 -11.81
CA LEU A 187 11.48 -29.18 -12.08
C LEU A 187 10.00 -29.51 -12.25
N MET A 188 9.09 -28.57 -11.98
CA MET A 188 7.66 -28.80 -12.06
C MET A 188 7.18 -28.87 -13.51
N LEU A 189 6.58 -30.00 -13.89
CA LEU A 189 6.04 -30.24 -15.23
C LEU A 189 4.75 -29.45 -15.50
N LYS A 190 3.88 -29.30 -14.46
CA LYS A 190 2.64 -28.55 -14.56
C LYS A 190 2.91 -27.09 -14.92
N LYS A 191 2.37 -26.62 -16.04
CA LYS A 191 2.69 -25.28 -16.60
C LYS A 191 1.50 -24.34 -16.56
N ASP A 192 0.28 -24.84 -16.74
CA ASP A 192 -0.92 -24.03 -16.87
C ASP A 192 -1.85 -24.22 -15.68
N PHE A 193 -1.92 -23.18 -14.84
CA PHE A 193 -2.79 -23.08 -13.69
C PHE A 193 -2.84 -21.63 -13.20
N ILE A 194 -3.88 -21.27 -12.46
CA ILE A 194 -4.05 -19.94 -11.86
C ILE A 194 -3.90 -19.99 -10.36
N LEU A 195 -3.37 -18.91 -9.80
CA LEU A 195 -3.30 -18.66 -8.35
C LEU A 195 -4.20 -17.50 -7.98
N LEU A 196 -5.09 -17.76 -7.02
CA LEU A 196 -5.95 -16.73 -6.43
C LEU A 196 -5.50 -16.41 -5.01
N TYR A 197 -5.69 -15.15 -4.59
CA TYR A 197 -5.32 -14.68 -3.26
C TYR A 197 -6.03 -13.36 -2.94
N GLU A 198 -6.15 -13.10 -1.65
CA GLU A 198 -6.60 -11.81 -1.11
C GLU A 198 -5.50 -11.16 -0.27
N LYS A 199 -5.84 -10.07 0.43
CA LYS A 199 -4.89 -9.26 1.19
C LYS A 199 -4.02 -10.11 2.11
N GLU A 200 -2.71 -10.10 1.84
CA GLU A 200 -1.68 -10.86 2.55
C GLU A 200 -1.95 -12.37 2.70
N SER A 201 -2.90 -12.90 1.93
CA SER A 201 -3.43 -14.26 2.06
C SER A 201 -3.98 -14.54 3.48
N GLU A 202 -4.51 -13.51 4.13
CA GLU A 202 -5.11 -13.55 5.46
C GLU A 202 -6.63 -13.46 5.43
N ARG A 203 -7.22 -13.38 4.25
CA ARG A 203 -8.66 -13.24 4.05
C ARG A 203 -9.21 -14.31 3.14
N TYR A 204 -10.48 -14.62 3.31
CA TYR A 204 -11.31 -15.49 2.49
C TYR A 204 -12.74 -14.94 2.51
N GLU A 205 -12.92 -13.70 2.10
CA GLU A 205 -14.18 -12.96 2.22
C GLU A 205 -14.42 -11.94 1.10
N GLU A 206 -13.48 -11.85 0.13
CA GLU A 206 -13.53 -10.88 -0.94
C GLU A 206 -13.76 -11.56 -2.32
N SER A 207 -13.55 -10.82 -3.39
CA SER A 207 -13.81 -11.29 -4.75
C SER A 207 -13.02 -12.54 -5.16
N ALA A 208 -11.80 -12.74 -4.64
CA ALA A 208 -10.99 -13.87 -5.09
C ALA A 208 -11.47 -15.21 -4.54
N SER A 209 -11.99 -15.26 -3.32
CA SER A 209 -12.61 -16.46 -2.75
C SER A 209 -13.86 -16.85 -3.51
N VAL A 210 -14.73 -15.88 -3.84
CA VAL A 210 -15.95 -16.12 -4.63
C VAL A 210 -15.63 -16.68 -6.02
N VAL A 211 -14.63 -16.11 -6.72
CA VAL A 211 -14.18 -16.61 -8.01
C VAL A 211 -13.58 -18.02 -7.88
N TYR A 212 -12.78 -18.25 -6.86
CA TYR A 212 -12.17 -19.54 -6.59
C TYR A 212 -13.21 -20.65 -6.43
N GLU A 213 -14.19 -20.44 -5.55
CA GLU A 213 -15.27 -21.41 -5.30
C GLU A 213 -16.07 -21.70 -6.58
N LYS A 214 -16.48 -20.65 -7.30
CA LYS A 214 -17.22 -20.79 -8.56
C LYS A 214 -16.45 -21.59 -9.60
N LEU A 215 -15.13 -21.35 -9.75
CA LEU A 215 -14.31 -22.12 -10.68
C LEU A 215 -14.19 -23.61 -10.28
N ILE A 216 -14.05 -23.91 -8.99
CA ILE A 216 -14.04 -25.31 -8.51
C ILE A 216 -15.39 -25.96 -8.78
N ASP A 217 -16.51 -25.28 -8.52
CA ASP A 217 -17.86 -25.79 -8.78
C ASP A 217 -18.13 -26.05 -10.26
N MET A 218 -17.50 -25.27 -11.15
CA MET A 218 -17.51 -25.49 -12.61
C MET A 218 -16.57 -26.63 -13.06
N GLY A 219 -15.85 -27.30 -12.14
CA GLY A 219 -14.98 -28.42 -12.44
C GLY A 219 -13.55 -28.08 -12.86
N TYR A 220 -13.10 -26.82 -12.72
CA TYR A 220 -11.71 -26.45 -13.02
C TYR A 220 -10.74 -27.05 -12.02
N LYS A 221 -9.80 -27.90 -12.48
CA LYS A 221 -8.85 -28.63 -11.63
C LYS A 221 -7.53 -27.87 -11.38
N ASN A 222 -7.23 -26.88 -12.22
CA ASN A 222 -5.95 -26.16 -12.21
C ASN A 222 -6.07 -24.77 -11.57
N VAL A 223 -6.89 -24.65 -10.55
CA VAL A 223 -7.17 -23.43 -9.80
C VAL A 223 -6.73 -23.65 -8.36
N TYR A 224 -5.94 -22.73 -7.82
CA TYR A 224 -5.42 -22.84 -6.45
C TYR A 224 -5.61 -21.53 -5.70
N TYR A 225 -5.94 -21.62 -4.42
CA TYR A 225 -6.10 -20.47 -3.54
C TYR A 225 -5.00 -20.43 -2.48
N ILE A 226 -4.41 -19.24 -2.24
CA ILE A 226 -3.35 -19.04 -1.26
C ILE A 226 -3.94 -18.46 0.00
N ILE A 227 -3.73 -19.11 1.15
CA ILE A 227 -4.21 -18.65 2.46
C ILE A 227 -3.20 -19.01 3.57
N ASN A 228 -3.17 -18.24 4.65
CA ASN A 228 -2.38 -18.58 5.82
C ASN A 228 -2.91 -19.85 6.49
N LYS A 229 -1.97 -20.70 6.96
CA LYS A 229 -2.33 -21.98 7.59
C LYS A 229 -3.20 -21.81 8.84
N ASP A 230 -2.99 -20.74 9.58
CA ASP A 230 -3.65 -20.46 10.86
C ASP A 230 -4.86 -19.51 10.69
N ASN A 231 -5.38 -19.39 9.47
CA ASN A 231 -6.54 -18.53 9.19
C ASN A 231 -7.82 -19.18 9.71
N PRO A 232 -8.62 -18.49 10.56
CA PRO A 232 -9.87 -19.02 11.10
C PRO A 232 -10.90 -19.42 10.02
N ALA A 233 -10.91 -18.74 8.87
CA ALA A 233 -11.82 -19.06 7.78
C ALA A 233 -11.65 -20.50 7.26
N LEU A 234 -10.49 -21.13 7.47
CA LEU A 234 -10.27 -22.53 7.06
C LEU A 234 -11.24 -23.52 7.69
N GLU A 235 -11.76 -23.24 8.88
CA GLU A 235 -12.74 -24.08 9.55
C GLU A 235 -14.11 -24.04 8.85
N GLN A 236 -14.44 -22.92 8.23
CA GLN A 236 -15.71 -22.67 7.56
C GLN A 236 -15.70 -23.03 6.07
N ILE A 237 -14.51 -23.22 5.47
CA ILE A 237 -14.38 -23.59 4.06
C ILE A 237 -14.80 -25.05 3.85
N ASP A 238 -15.71 -25.30 2.89
CA ASP A 238 -16.12 -26.65 2.50
C ASP A 238 -14.92 -27.51 2.04
N GLU A 239 -14.92 -28.78 2.40
CA GLU A 239 -13.84 -29.73 2.09
C GLU A 239 -13.55 -29.85 0.59
N LYS A 240 -14.57 -29.66 -0.28
CA LYS A 240 -14.36 -29.67 -1.73
C LYS A 240 -13.40 -28.59 -2.20
N TYR A 241 -13.37 -27.44 -1.53
CA TYR A 241 -12.47 -26.33 -1.85
C TYR A 241 -11.08 -26.49 -1.21
N LYS A 242 -10.98 -27.15 -0.05
CA LYS A 242 -9.71 -27.35 0.66
C LYS A 242 -8.63 -28.07 -0.12
N LYS A 243 -9.02 -28.95 -1.07
CA LYS A 243 -8.09 -29.77 -1.88
C LYS A 243 -7.09 -28.94 -2.68
N ASN A 244 -7.50 -27.76 -3.11
CA ASN A 244 -6.68 -26.88 -3.97
C ASN A 244 -6.14 -25.66 -3.18
N ILE A 245 -6.19 -25.69 -1.85
CA ILE A 245 -5.58 -24.65 -1.02
C ILE A 245 -4.05 -24.84 -0.96
N LEU A 246 -3.34 -23.72 -1.05
CA LEU A 246 -1.92 -23.61 -0.85
C LEU A 246 -1.65 -22.78 0.41
N TYR A 247 -1.11 -23.43 1.43
CA TYR A 247 -0.77 -22.72 2.66
C TYR A 247 0.43 -21.82 2.45
N LYS A 248 0.25 -20.52 2.72
CA LYS A 248 1.27 -19.47 2.57
C LYS A 248 2.59 -19.89 3.22
N ASN A 249 3.70 -19.58 2.61
CA ASN A 249 5.05 -19.93 3.05
C ASN A 249 5.36 -21.46 3.15
N SER A 250 4.48 -22.35 2.67
CA SER A 250 4.83 -23.77 2.48
C SER A 250 5.72 -23.96 1.25
N ILE A 251 6.49 -25.05 1.20
CA ILE A 251 7.31 -25.39 0.01
C ILE A 251 6.40 -25.57 -1.21
N LYS A 252 5.20 -26.17 -1.04
CA LYS A 252 4.21 -26.33 -2.11
C LYS A 252 3.77 -24.96 -2.64
N HIS A 253 3.40 -24.03 -1.77
CA HIS A 253 3.03 -22.67 -2.16
C HIS A 253 4.18 -21.96 -2.91
N ILE A 254 5.38 -21.94 -2.35
CA ILE A 254 6.54 -21.28 -2.98
C ILE A 254 6.82 -21.85 -4.37
N LYS A 255 6.80 -23.20 -4.50
CA LYS A 255 6.97 -23.89 -5.77
C LYS A 255 5.93 -23.46 -6.79
N TYR A 256 4.65 -23.42 -6.41
CA TYR A 256 3.56 -22.99 -7.28
C TYR A 256 3.67 -21.50 -7.63
N PHE A 257 3.97 -20.63 -6.68
CA PHE A 257 4.15 -19.20 -6.92
C PHE A 257 5.22 -18.91 -7.99
N PHE A 258 6.39 -19.52 -7.88
CA PHE A 258 7.45 -19.31 -8.87
C PHE A 258 7.14 -19.90 -10.24
N LYS A 259 6.39 -20.99 -10.30
CA LYS A 259 5.99 -21.64 -11.57
C LYS A 259 4.84 -20.91 -12.26
N CYS A 260 3.88 -20.38 -11.53
CA CYS A 260 2.68 -19.75 -12.03
C CYS A 260 2.98 -18.54 -12.92
N LYS A 261 2.19 -18.35 -13.96
CA LYS A 261 2.20 -17.14 -14.80
C LYS A 261 0.90 -16.36 -14.73
N LYS A 262 -0.17 -16.95 -14.21
CA LYS A 262 -1.54 -16.43 -14.19
C LYS A 262 -2.02 -16.21 -12.77
N PHE A 263 -2.24 -14.97 -12.40
CA PHE A 263 -2.64 -14.57 -11.05
C PHE A 263 -3.94 -13.78 -11.08
N VAL A 264 -4.80 -14.04 -10.10
CA VAL A 264 -6.06 -13.31 -9.90
C VAL A 264 -6.13 -12.92 -8.43
N GLY A 265 -6.24 -11.65 -8.12
CA GLY A 265 -6.20 -11.22 -6.73
C GLY A 265 -6.82 -9.85 -6.47
N THR A 266 -7.15 -9.59 -5.21
CA THR A 266 -7.75 -8.33 -4.76
C THR A 266 -6.72 -7.28 -4.37
N GLU A 267 -5.43 -7.65 -4.37
CA GLU A 267 -4.30 -6.81 -3.96
C GLU A 267 -3.10 -7.05 -4.87
N SER A 268 -2.07 -6.22 -4.77
CA SER A 268 -0.86 -6.35 -5.59
C SER A 268 -0.22 -7.75 -5.47
N LEU A 269 0.50 -8.18 -6.51
CA LEU A 269 1.07 -9.52 -6.59
C LEU A 269 2.03 -9.88 -5.43
N GLY A 270 2.58 -8.88 -4.74
CA GLY A 270 3.38 -9.10 -3.52
C GLY A 270 2.62 -9.82 -2.40
N HIS A 271 1.31 -9.60 -2.29
CA HIS A 271 0.47 -10.24 -1.27
C HIS A 271 0.34 -11.76 -1.47
N ALA A 272 0.50 -12.25 -2.71
CA ALA A 272 0.49 -13.69 -3.00
C ALA A 272 1.65 -14.47 -2.38
N ILE A 273 2.72 -13.79 -1.96
CA ILE A 273 3.87 -14.45 -1.32
C ILE A 273 4.28 -13.74 -0.03
N GLN A 274 4.73 -12.52 -0.13
CA GLN A 274 5.04 -11.66 1.02
C GLN A 274 5.24 -10.23 0.55
N LEU A 275 4.43 -9.33 1.03
CA LEU A 275 4.60 -7.91 0.78
C LEU A 275 5.94 -7.44 1.37
N ARG A 276 6.72 -6.70 0.59
CA ARG A 276 7.99 -6.12 1.04
C ARG A 276 9.02 -7.13 1.57
N ALA A 277 9.05 -8.33 0.99
CA ALA A 277 9.97 -9.40 1.42
C ALA A 277 11.47 -9.03 1.36
N GLY A 278 11.84 -7.99 0.62
CA GLY A 278 13.24 -7.58 0.45
C GLY A 278 14.12 -8.64 -0.24
N ASN A 279 13.52 -9.62 -0.92
CA ASN A 279 14.20 -10.75 -1.55
C ASN A 279 14.23 -10.61 -3.07
N LYS A 280 15.42 -10.76 -3.66
CA LYS A 280 15.63 -10.60 -5.11
C LYS A 280 14.81 -11.59 -5.96
N LEU A 281 14.75 -12.86 -5.56
CA LEU A 281 13.99 -13.87 -6.33
C LEU A 281 12.50 -13.51 -6.42
N ILE A 282 11.93 -13.04 -5.29
CA ILE A 282 10.54 -12.58 -5.24
C ILE A 282 10.36 -11.35 -6.11
N ALA A 283 11.26 -10.36 -5.99
CA ALA A 283 11.19 -9.14 -6.79
C ALA A 283 11.30 -9.43 -8.29
N ASP A 284 12.25 -10.27 -8.71
CA ASP A 284 12.43 -10.68 -10.11
C ASP A 284 11.17 -11.41 -10.63
N LYS A 285 10.54 -12.25 -9.79
CA LYS A 285 9.30 -12.93 -10.15
C LYS A 285 8.13 -11.98 -10.34
N ILE A 286 7.90 -11.07 -9.37
CA ILE A 286 6.79 -10.10 -9.42
C ILE A 286 6.92 -9.16 -10.64
N ASN A 287 8.15 -8.81 -11.02
CA ASN A 287 8.42 -7.90 -12.14
C ASN A 287 8.65 -8.65 -13.48
N ALA A 288 8.40 -9.95 -13.56
CA ALA A 288 8.56 -10.71 -14.80
C ALA A 288 7.54 -10.24 -15.86
N LYS A 289 8.02 -10.06 -17.10
CA LYS A 289 7.20 -9.49 -18.19
C LYS A 289 6.12 -10.43 -18.73
N ASP A 290 6.26 -11.73 -18.47
CA ASP A 290 5.39 -12.80 -18.97
C ASP A 290 4.30 -13.21 -17.97
N LEU A 291 4.06 -12.40 -16.93
CA LEU A 291 2.98 -12.60 -15.98
C LEU A 291 1.68 -11.98 -16.48
N MET A 292 0.60 -12.71 -16.32
CA MET A 292 -0.77 -12.27 -16.50
C MET A 292 -1.39 -12.06 -15.10
N TYR A 293 -1.73 -10.84 -14.78
CA TYR A 293 -2.30 -10.51 -13.47
C TYR A 293 -3.62 -9.76 -13.63
N VAL A 294 -4.71 -10.37 -13.13
CA VAL A 294 -6.04 -9.76 -13.07
C VAL A 294 -6.27 -9.23 -11.66
N PHE A 295 -6.46 -7.92 -11.57
CA PHE A 295 -6.73 -7.22 -10.33
C PHE A 295 -8.25 -7.07 -10.13
N LEU A 296 -8.78 -7.76 -9.12
CA LEU A 296 -10.21 -7.81 -8.80
C LEU A 296 -10.70 -6.59 -8.00
N GLN A 297 -9.79 -5.74 -7.56
CA GLN A 297 -10.00 -4.70 -6.56
C GLN A 297 -10.45 -5.27 -5.19
N HIS A 298 -10.19 -4.55 -4.12
CA HIS A 298 -10.73 -4.83 -2.78
C HIS A 298 -11.99 -4.01 -2.47
N GLY A 299 -12.31 -3.02 -3.27
CA GLY A 299 -13.48 -2.15 -3.19
C GLY A 299 -13.55 -1.24 -4.41
N VAL A 300 -14.71 -0.68 -4.69
CA VAL A 300 -14.94 0.23 -5.83
C VAL A 300 -14.01 1.45 -5.74
N MET A 301 -13.21 1.69 -6.76
CA MET A 301 -12.20 2.76 -6.78
C MET A 301 -12.72 4.04 -7.43
N TYR A 302 -13.87 4.51 -6.96
CA TYR A 302 -14.53 5.72 -7.46
C TYR A 302 -14.78 6.76 -6.36
N MET A 303 -13.96 6.81 -5.31
CA MET A 303 -14.11 7.80 -4.26
C MET A 303 -13.22 9.03 -4.52
N VAL A 304 -11.93 8.79 -4.71
CA VAL A 304 -10.90 9.81 -4.94
C VAL A 304 -10.19 9.51 -6.25
N SER A 305 -9.75 10.56 -6.97
CA SER A 305 -9.11 10.41 -8.27
C SER A 305 -7.85 9.54 -8.23
N LEU A 306 -7.64 8.75 -9.29
CA LEU A 306 -6.44 7.93 -9.48
C LEU A 306 -5.20 8.78 -9.81
N SER A 307 -5.39 10.01 -10.24
CA SER A 307 -4.35 10.99 -10.56
C SER A 307 -3.77 11.72 -9.34
N SER A 308 -4.22 11.39 -8.11
CA SER A 308 -3.67 12.01 -6.91
C SER A 308 -2.18 11.70 -6.76
N ASP A 309 -1.40 12.64 -6.21
CA ASP A 309 0.07 12.48 -6.04
C ASP A 309 0.44 11.26 -5.19
N LEU A 310 -0.41 10.86 -4.26
CA LEU A 310 -0.25 9.66 -3.44
C LEU A 310 -0.54 8.36 -4.20
N ARG A 311 -1.24 8.45 -5.33
CA ARG A 311 -1.66 7.32 -6.16
C ARG A 311 -1.12 7.43 -7.59
N THR A 312 0.01 8.14 -7.78
CA THR A 312 0.61 8.37 -9.10
C THR A 312 0.54 7.14 -9.99
N GLY A 313 -0.48 7.13 -10.79
CA GLY A 313 -0.84 6.23 -11.85
C GLY A 313 -0.61 4.75 -11.57
N PHE A 314 -1.66 3.99 -11.39
CA PHE A 314 -1.61 2.53 -11.37
C PHE A 314 -0.75 1.99 -12.54
N LYS A 315 -0.83 2.61 -13.72
CA LYS A 315 -0.02 2.24 -14.89
C LYS A 315 1.47 2.58 -14.73
N LYS A 316 1.83 3.54 -13.89
CA LYS A 316 3.22 3.91 -13.58
C LYS A 316 3.83 3.10 -12.44
N MET A 317 3.05 2.31 -11.72
CA MET A 317 3.57 1.35 -10.76
C MET A 317 4.38 0.29 -11.50
N PRO A 318 5.49 -0.22 -10.91
CA PRO A 318 6.28 -1.29 -11.51
C PRO A 318 5.51 -2.62 -11.62
N ILE A 319 4.29 -2.69 -11.10
CA ILE A 319 3.41 -3.86 -11.16
C ILE A 319 2.66 -3.79 -12.48
N LYS A 320 2.99 -4.68 -13.40
CA LYS A 320 2.30 -4.80 -14.66
C LYS A 320 0.95 -5.49 -14.42
N LEU A 321 -0.11 -4.69 -14.34
CA LEU A 321 -1.47 -5.20 -14.38
C LEU A 321 -1.80 -5.63 -15.81
N HIS A 322 -2.32 -6.83 -15.97
CA HIS A 322 -2.82 -7.31 -17.27
C HIS A 322 -4.24 -6.82 -17.50
N LYS A 323 -5.10 -7.02 -16.50
CA LYS A 323 -6.50 -6.56 -16.50
C LYS A 323 -6.92 -6.03 -15.12
N ILE A 324 -7.90 -5.13 -15.12
CA ILE A 324 -8.55 -4.61 -13.92
C ILE A 324 -10.05 -4.85 -14.03
N VAL A 325 -10.64 -5.43 -13.00
CA VAL A 325 -12.10 -5.55 -12.89
C VAL A 325 -12.68 -4.22 -12.42
N THR A 326 -13.73 -3.73 -13.08
CA THR A 326 -14.45 -2.51 -12.68
C THR A 326 -15.93 -2.80 -12.45
N SER A 327 -16.55 -2.00 -11.59
CA SER A 327 -17.94 -2.15 -11.16
C SER A 327 -18.94 -1.55 -12.17
N SER A 328 -18.46 -0.70 -13.10
CA SER A 328 -19.29 0.00 -14.09
C SER A 328 -18.46 0.59 -15.23
N GLU A 329 -19.13 1.05 -16.28
CA GLU A 329 -18.52 1.88 -17.32
C GLU A 329 -18.05 3.25 -16.77
N GLU A 330 -18.72 3.80 -15.76
CA GLU A 330 -18.32 5.06 -15.12
C GLU A 330 -16.99 4.90 -14.38
N GLU A 331 -16.81 3.80 -13.64
CA GLU A 331 -15.53 3.48 -13.00
C GLU A 331 -14.45 3.17 -14.05
N ALA A 332 -14.79 2.45 -15.12
CA ALA A 332 -13.86 2.17 -16.22
C ALA A 332 -13.35 3.47 -16.86
N LYS A 333 -14.26 4.43 -17.12
CA LYS A 333 -13.89 5.75 -17.62
C LYS A 333 -12.91 6.48 -16.68
N HIS A 334 -13.11 6.39 -15.38
CA HIS A 334 -12.18 6.96 -14.40
C HIS A 334 -10.76 6.35 -14.51
N PHE A 335 -10.65 5.02 -14.73
CA PHE A 335 -9.37 4.38 -14.98
C PHE A 335 -8.72 4.82 -16.29
N ILE A 336 -9.51 5.06 -17.34
CA ILE A 336 -9.02 5.54 -18.64
C ILE A 336 -8.55 6.99 -18.52
N ASP A 337 -9.43 7.88 -18.09
CA ASP A 337 -9.20 9.33 -18.13
C ASP A 337 -8.09 9.75 -17.15
N LEU A 338 -8.02 9.16 -15.97
CA LEU A 338 -7.12 9.56 -14.88
C LEU A 338 -6.09 8.49 -14.49
N GLY A 339 -6.36 7.23 -14.71
CA GLY A 339 -5.45 6.13 -14.40
C GLY A 339 -4.43 5.81 -15.49
N GLY A 340 -4.69 6.29 -16.71
CA GLY A 340 -3.87 6.05 -17.90
C GLY A 340 -3.97 4.63 -18.44
N PHE A 341 -5.11 3.95 -18.25
CA PHE A 341 -5.43 2.64 -18.81
C PHE A 341 -6.17 2.78 -20.13
N GLU A 342 -6.07 1.74 -20.98
CA GLU A 342 -6.88 1.62 -22.18
C GLU A 342 -8.14 0.80 -21.89
N ARG A 343 -9.15 0.85 -22.76
CA ARG A 343 -10.39 0.09 -22.59
C ARG A 343 -10.14 -1.43 -22.51
N GLU A 344 -9.16 -1.90 -23.27
CA GLU A 344 -8.75 -3.30 -23.33
C GLU A 344 -8.12 -3.79 -22.02
N ASP A 345 -7.62 -2.91 -21.19
CA ASP A 345 -7.06 -3.25 -19.87
C ASP A 345 -8.17 -3.54 -18.83
N LEU A 346 -9.44 -3.29 -19.16
CA LEU A 346 -10.53 -3.27 -18.19
C LEU A 346 -11.59 -4.35 -18.46
N TYR A 347 -11.97 -5.06 -17.41
CA TYR A 347 -13.11 -5.96 -17.36
C TYR A 347 -14.28 -5.27 -16.66
N VAL A 348 -15.24 -4.77 -17.41
CA VAL A 348 -16.46 -4.15 -16.87
C VAL A 348 -17.49 -5.25 -16.60
N CYS A 349 -17.41 -5.88 -15.45
CA CYS A 349 -18.25 -7.04 -15.11
C CYS A 349 -18.88 -6.97 -13.70
N GLY A 350 -18.54 -5.95 -12.91
CA GLY A 350 -18.89 -5.87 -11.50
C GLY A 350 -17.92 -6.64 -10.61
N LEU A 351 -17.92 -6.34 -9.32
CA LEU A 351 -17.05 -7.02 -8.36
C LEU A 351 -17.66 -8.35 -7.91
N PRO A 352 -16.96 -9.50 -8.06
CA PRO A 352 -17.48 -10.82 -7.67
C PRO A 352 -18.01 -10.90 -6.23
N LYS A 353 -17.41 -10.19 -5.27
CA LYS A 353 -17.87 -10.17 -3.88
C LYS A 353 -19.32 -9.68 -3.71
N PHE A 354 -19.84 -8.94 -4.67
CA PHE A 354 -21.21 -8.47 -4.63
C PHE A 354 -22.23 -9.58 -4.92
N ASP A 355 -21.84 -10.68 -5.56
CA ASP A 355 -22.73 -11.81 -5.81
C ASP A 355 -23.16 -12.53 -4.52
N THR A 356 -22.36 -12.44 -3.47
CA THR A 356 -22.61 -13.02 -2.15
C THR A 356 -22.95 -11.99 -1.08
N ALA A 357 -22.98 -10.71 -1.44
CA ALA A 357 -23.22 -9.62 -0.51
C ALA A 357 -24.67 -9.56 -0.06
N VAL A 358 -24.93 -9.91 1.19
CA VAL A 358 -26.26 -9.93 1.79
C VAL A 358 -26.31 -9.05 3.04
N ARG A 359 -27.52 -8.64 3.42
CA ARG A 359 -27.82 -7.99 4.70
C ARG A 359 -28.83 -8.83 5.47
N ASN A 360 -28.63 -8.95 6.77
CA ASN A 360 -29.56 -9.65 7.65
C ASN A 360 -30.91 -8.91 7.71
N LYS A 361 -32.01 -9.66 7.72
CA LYS A 361 -33.36 -9.06 7.80
C LYS A 361 -33.55 -8.22 9.07
N LYS A 362 -32.85 -8.58 10.15
CA LYS A 362 -32.90 -7.91 11.46
C LYS A 362 -31.72 -6.94 11.66
N ALA A 363 -30.98 -6.59 10.60
CA ALA A 363 -29.87 -5.64 10.69
C ALA A 363 -30.30 -4.32 11.35
N ASP A 364 -29.62 -3.94 12.42
CA ASP A 364 -29.97 -2.78 13.24
C ASP A 364 -28.76 -1.93 13.66
N LYS A 365 -27.55 -2.27 13.22
CA LYS A 365 -26.33 -1.58 13.65
C LYS A 365 -26.07 -0.28 12.88
N ILE A 366 -25.53 0.70 13.60
CA ILE A 366 -24.96 1.93 13.05
C ILE A 366 -23.45 1.75 13.04
N VAL A 367 -22.87 1.61 11.85
CA VAL A 367 -21.45 1.39 11.69
C VAL A 367 -20.76 2.72 11.41
N ILE A 368 -19.72 3.05 12.17
CA ILE A 368 -18.88 4.25 12.01
C ILE A 368 -17.53 3.78 11.51
N MET A 369 -17.15 4.15 10.28
CA MET A 369 -15.90 3.74 9.65
C MET A 369 -15.30 4.85 8.79
N PRO A 370 -14.71 5.89 9.38
CA PRO A 370 -14.03 6.93 8.62
C PRO A 370 -12.67 6.45 8.10
N THR A 371 -12.21 7.08 7.02
CA THR A 371 -10.92 6.79 6.40
C THR A 371 -9.77 7.28 7.28
N TRP A 372 -8.73 6.45 7.43
CA TRP A 372 -7.54 6.79 8.20
C TRP A 372 -6.78 8.00 7.63
N ARG A 373 -6.36 8.90 8.50
CA ARG A 373 -5.55 10.09 8.19
C ARG A 373 -4.06 9.74 8.27
N ARG A 374 -3.44 9.37 7.14
CA ARG A 374 -2.02 8.96 7.10
C ARG A 374 -1.06 10.02 7.63
N TRP A 375 -1.37 11.29 7.40
CA TRP A 375 -0.59 12.43 7.87
C TRP A 375 -0.63 12.59 9.39
N GLU A 376 -1.57 11.99 10.08
CA GLU A 376 -1.64 11.98 11.55
C GLU A 376 -0.92 10.78 12.19
N ALA A 377 -0.28 9.90 11.42
CA ALA A 377 0.31 8.66 11.94
C ALA A 377 1.33 8.89 13.05
N ASN A 378 2.15 9.94 12.96
CA ASN A 378 3.12 10.30 13.98
C ASN A 378 2.44 10.79 15.27
N LEU A 379 1.45 11.68 15.14
CA LEU A 379 0.67 12.16 16.29
C LEU A 379 -0.08 11.02 16.97
N ALA A 380 -0.70 10.15 16.18
CA ALA A 380 -1.42 8.99 16.69
C ALA A 380 -0.53 8.01 17.48
N SER A 381 0.74 7.86 17.11
CA SER A 381 1.69 7.02 17.85
C SER A 381 2.12 7.60 19.20
N ILE A 382 1.97 8.91 19.39
CA ILE A 382 2.34 9.64 20.62
C ILE A 382 1.09 9.84 21.49
N ASN A 383 0.06 10.41 20.91
CA ASN A 383 -1.21 10.70 21.59
C ASN A 383 -2.36 10.67 20.57
N TYR A 384 -3.00 9.50 20.42
CA TYR A 384 -4.07 9.31 19.44
C TYR A 384 -5.32 10.16 19.72
N GLU A 385 -5.58 10.53 20.99
CA GLU A 385 -6.74 11.34 21.37
C GLU A 385 -6.65 12.78 20.86
N GLU A 386 -5.45 13.25 20.55
CA GLU A 386 -5.23 14.56 19.93
C GLU A 386 -5.42 14.57 18.41
N THR A 387 -5.53 13.40 17.76
CA THR A 387 -5.75 13.33 16.33
C THR A 387 -7.12 13.88 15.93
N LYS A 388 -7.19 14.54 14.78
CA LYS A 388 -8.47 14.96 14.17
C LYS A 388 -9.36 13.75 13.87
N TYR A 389 -8.76 12.63 13.47
CA TYR A 389 -9.46 11.37 13.25
C TYR A 389 -10.23 10.90 14.49
N TYR A 390 -9.60 10.90 15.66
CA TYR A 390 -10.28 10.54 16.92
C TYR A 390 -11.37 11.55 17.29
N LYS A 391 -11.06 12.83 17.22
CA LYS A 391 -12.02 13.91 17.51
C LYS A 391 -13.24 13.87 16.57
N MET A 392 -13.05 13.47 15.31
CA MET A 392 -14.14 13.25 14.37
C MET A 392 -15.04 12.08 14.80
N ILE A 393 -14.47 10.96 15.22
CA ILE A 393 -15.25 9.83 15.77
C ILE A 393 -16.08 10.30 16.98
N GLN A 394 -15.51 11.09 17.89
CA GLN A 394 -16.23 11.67 19.03
C GLN A 394 -17.43 12.52 18.57
N ARG A 395 -17.23 13.40 17.58
CA ARG A 395 -18.32 14.22 17.02
C ARG A 395 -19.42 13.37 16.42
N ILE A 396 -19.08 12.33 15.65
CA ILE A 396 -20.06 11.41 15.07
C ILE A 396 -20.84 10.68 16.15
N VAL A 397 -20.18 10.06 17.13
CA VAL A 397 -20.83 9.34 18.24
C VAL A 397 -21.77 10.26 19.01
N SER A 398 -21.32 11.47 19.34
CA SER A 398 -22.12 12.45 20.08
C SER A 398 -23.30 13.06 19.28
N ALA A 399 -23.33 12.87 17.96
CA ALA A 399 -24.46 13.26 17.10
C ALA A 399 -25.58 12.20 17.09
N ILE A 400 -25.26 10.95 17.47
CA ILE A 400 -26.23 9.86 17.44
C ILE A 400 -27.19 9.96 18.63
N PRO A 401 -28.52 9.91 18.40
CA PRO A 401 -29.54 9.95 19.45
C PRO A 401 -29.33 8.89 20.54
N LYS A 402 -29.63 9.23 21.80
CA LYS A 402 -29.41 8.33 22.95
C LYS A 402 -30.04 6.95 22.79
N ASN A 403 -31.24 6.87 22.22
CA ASN A 403 -31.94 5.62 21.95
C ASN A 403 -31.33 4.75 20.86
N LEU A 404 -30.33 5.25 20.13
CA LEU A 404 -29.61 4.50 19.09
C LEU A 404 -28.15 4.21 19.47
N GLN A 405 -27.64 4.72 20.57
CA GLN A 405 -26.24 4.55 20.94
C GLN A 405 -25.85 3.10 21.20
N GLU A 406 -26.74 2.24 21.71
CA GLU A 406 -26.49 0.81 21.88
C GLU A 406 -26.32 0.05 20.55
N LYS A 407 -26.68 0.67 19.43
CA LYS A 407 -26.54 0.10 18.08
C LYS A 407 -25.20 0.44 17.41
N ILE A 408 -24.39 1.27 18.04
CA ILE A 408 -23.13 1.74 17.46
C ILE A 408 -22.09 0.63 17.40
N ILE A 409 -21.45 0.52 16.25
CA ILE A 409 -20.21 -0.23 16.04
C ILE A 409 -19.18 0.73 15.42
N ILE A 410 -18.01 0.85 16.04
CA ILE A 410 -16.91 1.62 15.50
C ILE A 410 -15.90 0.64 14.89
N LEU A 411 -15.59 0.84 13.61
CA LEU A 411 -14.53 0.12 12.89
C LEU A 411 -13.37 1.06 12.60
N PRO A 412 -12.45 1.25 13.55
CA PRO A 412 -11.30 2.09 13.31
C PRO A 412 -10.31 1.40 12.36
N HIS A 413 -9.45 2.19 11.73
CA HIS A 413 -8.35 1.62 10.97
C HIS A 413 -7.49 0.70 11.86
N PRO A 414 -6.96 -0.43 11.36
CA PRO A 414 -6.19 -1.41 12.16
C PRO A 414 -5.06 -0.81 12.99
N LEU A 415 -4.39 0.25 12.51
CA LEU A 415 -3.36 0.96 13.26
C LEU A 415 -3.88 1.67 14.51
N MET A 416 -5.16 2.03 14.54
CA MET A 416 -5.81 2.70 15.68
C MET A 416 -6.58 1.73 16.58
N LEU A 417 -6.80 0.49 16.11
CA LEU A 417 -7.64 -0.48 16.80
C LEU A 417 -7.14 -0.77 18.23
N LYS A 418 -5.82 -0.89 18.40
CA LYS A 418 -5.21 -1.15 19.71
C LYS A 418 -5.48 -0.03 20.71
N GLU A 419 -5.33 1.21 20.26
CA GLU A 419 -5.48 2.40 21.09
C GLU A 419 -6.95 2.62 21.48
N ILE A 420 -7.85 2.50 20.49
CA ILE A 420 -9.29 2.66 20.74
C ILE A 420 -9.87 1.52 21.58
N LYS A 421 -9.39 0.27 21.43
CA LYS A 421 -9.77 -0.85 22.31
C LYS A 421 -9.47 -0.60 23.78
N ASN A 422 -8.43 0.16 24.09
CA ASN A 422 -8.04 0.51 25.46
C ASN A 422 -8.77 1.75 26.00
N ASN A 423 -9.45 2.51 25.15
CA ASN A 423 -10.19 3.70 25.55
C ASN A 423 -11.45 3.33 26.34
N LYS A 424 -11.62 3.93 27.52
CA LYS A 424 -12.74 3.60 28.42
C LYS A 424 -14.12 3.95 27.83
N GLU A 425 -14.18 4.97 26.99
CA GLU A 425 -15.41 5.50 26.40
C GLU A 425 -15.88 4.65 25.19
N TYR A 426 -14.94 4.24 24.32
CA TYR A 426 -15.30 3.62 23.02
C TYR A 426 -15.08 2.11 22.95
N LYS A 427 -14.42 1.49 23.93
CA LYS A 427 -14.15 0.04 23.93
C LYS A 427 -15.39 -0.84 23.75
N ASN A 428 -16.54 -0.37 24.20
CA ASN A 428 -17.80 -1.11 24.12
C ASN A 428 -18.45 -1.05 22.73
N TYR A 429 -18.02 -0.11 21.87
CA TYR A 429 -18.47 0.04 20.49
C TYR A 429 -17.59 -0.74 19.50
N ILE A 430 -16.46 -1.27 19.94
CA ILE A 430 -15.58 -2.08 19.11
C ILE A 430 -16.07 -3.54 19.13
N PRO A 431 -16.17 -4.21 17.97
CA PRO A 431 -16.51 -5.62 17.93
C PRO A 431 -15.59 -6.47 18.79
N LYS A 432 -16.14 -7.43 19.52
CA LYS A 432 -15.38 -8.36 20.37
C LYS A 432 -14.90 -9.55 19.54
N GLY A 433 -13.72 -10.06 19.88
CA GLY A 433 -13.12 -11.21 19.18
C GLY A 433 -12.56 -10.86 17.79
N ASP A 434 -12.38 -11.89 16.98
CA ASP A 434 -12.05 -11.77 15.58
C ASP A 434 -13.33 -11.56 14.77
N PHE A 435 -13.32 -10.64 13.85
CA PHE A 435 -14.46 -10.29 13.00
C PHE A 435 -14.00 -9.97 11.59
N THR A 436 -14.88 -10.22 10.64
CA THR A 436 -14.69 -9.80 9.25
C THR A 436 -15.52 -8.56 8.95
N TYR A 437 -15.13 -7.81 7.92
CA TYR A 437 -15.95 -6.67 7.46
C TYR A 437 -17.30 -7.16 6.90
N ASP A 438 -17.32 -8.35 6.29
CA ASP A 438 -18.53 -8.95 5.77
C ASP A 438 -19.57 -9.22 6.88
N GLU A 439 -19.14 -9.79 8.01
CA GLU A 439 -20.01 -10.04 9.19
C GLU A 439 -20.59 -8.74 9.73
N ILE A 440 -19.78 -7.72 9.90
CA ILE A 440 -20.27 -6.42 10.40
C ILE A 440 -21.24 -5.76 9.40
N LEU A 441 -20.95 -5.83 8.11
CA LEU A 441 -21.82 -5.25 7.09
C LEU A 441 -23.14 -6.00 6.91
N LYS A 442 -23.20 -7.29 7.24
CA LYS A 442 -24.47 -8.04 7.28
C LYS A 442 -25.45 -7.45 8.29
N ASP A 443 -24.99 -6.95 9.42
CA ASP A 443 -25.80 -6.34 10.46
C ASP A 443 -25.91 -4.81 10.36
N CYS A 444 -25.22 -4.19 9.40
CA CYS A 444 -25.25 -2.75 9.18
C CYS A 444 -26.61 -2.31 8.62
N LYS A 445 -27.27 -1.40 9.32
CA LYS A 445 -28.48 -0.71 8.86
C LYS A 445 -28.17 0.70 8.35
N LEU A 446 -27.23 1.36 8.99
CA LEU A 446 -26.74 2.68 8.64
C LEU A 446 -25.21 2.72 8.75
N LEU A 447 -24.54 3.13 7.69
CA LEU A 447 -23.10 3.43 7.69
C LEU A 447 -22.88 4.94 7.75
N ILE A 448 -22.00 5.38 8.65
CA ILE A 448 -21.49 6.76 8.68
C ILE A 448 -20.00 6.69 8.34
N THR A 449 -19.62 7.31 7.23
CA THR A 449 -18.24 7.28 6.71
C THR A 449 -17.89 8.59 6.01
N ASP A 450 -16.70 8.69 5.46
CA ASP A 450 -16.24 9.88 4.71
C ASP A 450 -15.80 9.52 3.27
N TYR A 451 -14.54 9.15 3.06
CA TYR A 451 -13.95 8.87 1.74
C TYR A 451 -13.66 7.37 1.56
N SER A 452 -14.30 6.49 2.33
CA SER A 452 -14.07 5.06 2.28
C SER A 452 -14.96 4.37 1.24
N SER A 453 -14.35 3.48 0.45
CA SER A 453 -15.08 2.63 -0.51
C SER A 453 -16.05 1.65 0.14
N ILE A 454 -15.98 1.44 1.46
CA ILE A 454 -16.93 0.62 2.22
C ILE A 454 -18.37 1.11 2.07
N ALA A 455 -18.54 2.39 1.72
CA ALA A 455 -19.84 2.99 1.42
C ALA A 455 -20.58 2.24 0.29
N TYR A 456 -19.85 1.80 -0.73
CA TYR A 456 -20.42 1.02 -1.83
C TYR A 456 -20.87 -0.36 -1.36
N ASP A 457 -20.05 -1.02 -0.53
CA ASP A 457 -20.34 -2.34 0.02
C ASP A 457 -21.59 -2.32 0.92
N ALA A 458 -21.71 -1.34 1.80
CA ALA A 458 -22.85 -1.17 2.68
C ALA A 458 -24.12 -0.83 1.89
N TYR A 459 -24.02 0.12 0.95
CA TYR A 459 -25.16 0.55 0.15
C TYR A 459 -25.68 -0.56 -0.78
N TYR A 460 -24.77 -1.34 -1.39
CA TYR A 460 -25.13 -2.50 -2.22
C TYR A 460 -26.00 -3.51 -1.45
N ARG A 461 -25.68 -3.79 -0.18
CA ARG A 461 -26.43 -4.67 0.72
C ARG A 461 -27.80 -4.10 1.13
N GLY A 462 -28.09 -2.85 0.79
CA GLY A 462 -29.33 -2.15 1.15
C GLY A 462 -29.28 -1.37 2.46
N SER A 463 -28.10 -1.14 3.03
CA SER A 463 -27.91 -0.21 4.14
C SER A 463 -27.98 1.22 3.64
N ASN A 464 -28.45 2.15 4.47
CA ASN A 464 -28.27 3.57 4.18
C ASN A 464 -26.85 4.01 4.52
N VAL A 465 -26.40 5.07 3.88
CA VAL A 465 -25.08 5.68 4.09
C VAL A 465 -25.27 7.17 4.38
N ILE A 466 -24.44 7.72 5.25
CA ILE A 466 -24.25 9.15 5.43
C ILE A 466 -22.77 9.44 5.25
N PHE A 467 -22.45 10.37 4.35
CA PHE A 467 -21.10 10.87 4.17
C PHE A 467 -20.86 12.07 5.08
N TYR A 468 -19.86 11.97 5.95
CA TYR A 468 -19.46 13.05 6.87
C TYR A 468 -18.18 13.71 6.36
N TRP A 469 -18.32 14.81 5.61
CA TRP A 469 -17.25 15.50 4.90
C TRP A 469 -16.78 16.78 5.60
N GLU A 470 -16.73 16.77 6.91
CA GLU A 470 -16.32 17.92 7.73
C GLU A 470 -14.92 18.44 7.37
N GLU A 471 -14.00 17.52 7.04
CA GLU A 471 -12.60 17.84 6.72
C GLU A 471 -12.30 17.71 5.20
N LYS A 472 -13.31 17.94 4.34
CA LYS A 472 -13.19 17.66 2.90
C LYS A 472 -12.00 18.34 2.24
N ASP A 473 -11.87 19.64 2.40
CA ASP A 473 -10.84 20.44 1.70
C ASP A 473 -9.44 20.09 2.20
N GLU A 474 -9.29 19.91 3.52
CA GLU A 474 -8.04 19.47 4.12
C GLU A 474 -7.65 18.08 3.63
N CYS A 475 -8.58 17.11 3.65
CA CYS A 475 -8.29 15.76 3.19
C CYS A 475 -7.90 15.72 1.71
N MET A 476 -8.56 16.51 0.86
CA MET A 476 -8.20 16.55 -0.56
C MET A 476 -6.81 17.14 -0.77
N LYS A 477 -6.44 18.18 -0.02
CA LYS A 477 -5.09 18.76 -0.04
C LYS A 477 -4.03 17.76 0.43
N GLU A 478 -4.28 17.04 1.53
CA GLU A 478 -3.36 16.03 2.07
C GLU A 478 -3.23 14.78 1.19
N TYR A 479 -4.22 14.49 0.35
CA TYR A 479 -4.12 13.47 -0.70
C TYR A 479 -3.27 13.90 -1.89
N GLY A 480 -3.03 15.21 -2.08
CA GLY A 480 -2.21 15.80 -3.13
C GLY A 480 -2.92 16.95 -3.86
N GLU A 481 -2.14 17.92 -4.37
CA GLU A 481 -2.64 19.17 -4.98
C GLU A 481 -3.63 18.94 -6.15
N ASN A 482 -3.48 17.82 -6.88
CA ASN A 482 -4.32 17.49 -8.02
C ASN A 482 -5.41 16.47 -7.67
N THR A 483 -5.68 16.24 -6.40
CA THR A 483 -6.70 15.28 -5.98
C THR A 483 -8.09 15.81 -6.22
N ILE A 484 -8.92 15.01 -6.90
CA ILE A 484 -10.33 15.28 -7.15
C ILE A 484 -11.17 14.25 -6.40
N LEU A 485 -12.21 14.72 -5.72
CA LEU A 485 -13.23 13.85 -5.14
C LEU A 485 -14.17 13.41 -6.28
N MET A 486 -14.06 12.16 -6.71
CA MET A 486 -14.86 11.60 -7.80
C MET A 486 -16.33 11.45 -7.39
N LEU A 487 -16.57 10.89 -6.20
CA LEU A 487 -17.90 10.91 -5.59
C LEU A 487 -18.07 12.24 -4.86
N ASN A 488 -18.80 13.16 -5.46
CA ASN A 488 -18.99 14.54 -4.97
C ASN A 488 -20.48 14.89 -4.88
N GLU A 489 -20.80 16.11 -4.51
CA GLU A 489 -22.16 16.59 -4.26
C GLU A 489 -23.12 16.41 -5.46
N LYS A 490 -22.59 16.36 -6.69
CA LYS A 490 -23.40 16.23 -7.91
C LYS A 490 -23.84 14.78 -8.16
N ASN A 491 -23.03 13.80 -7.77
CA ASN A 491 -23.24 12.39 -8.10
C ASN A 491 -23.42 11.48 -6.89
N VAL A 492 -23.26 12.01 -5.67
CA VAL A 492 -23.41 11.22 -4.43
C VAL A 492 -24.80 10.62 -4.31
N PHE A 493 -24.84 9.38 -3.87
CA PHE A 493 -26.06 8.56 -3.75
C PHE A 493 -26.66 8.55 -2.34
N ALA A 494 -26.13 9.33 -1.40
CA ALA A 494 -26.53 9.37 0.00
C ALA A 494 -26.44 10.79 0.56
N ASP A 495 -26.97 11.01 1.76
CA ASP A 495 -26.88 12.31 2.42
C ASP A 495 -25.42 12.67 2.76
N VAL A 496 -25.06 13.94 2.58
CA VAL A 496 -23.76 14.52 2.94
C VAL A 496 -23.96 15.51 4.06
N CYS A 497 -23.07 15.45 5.06
CA CYS A 497 -23.05 16.35 6.21
C CYS A 497 -21.65 16.92 6.40
N TYR A 498 -21.55 18.22 6.64
CA TYR A 498 -20.28 18.93 6.82
C TYR A 498 -19.99 19.28 8.27
N ASN A 499 -20.93 19.03 9.16
CA ASN A 499 -20.78 19.29 10.60
C ASN A 499 -21.70 18.41 11.44
N LYS A 500 -21.44 18.37 12.74
CA LYS A 500 -22.20 17.59 13.71
C LYS A 500 -23.70 17.91 13.72
N THR A 501 -24.07 19.18 13.56
CA THR A 501 -25.47 19.63 13.61
C THR A 501 -26.27 19.10 12.42
N GLU A 502 -25.70 19.13 11.22
CA GLU A 502 -26.30 18.54 10.03
C GLU A 502 -26.41 17.02 10.18
N LEU A 503 -25.35 16.36 10.66
CA LEU A 503 -25.33 14.93 10.89
C LEU A 503 -26.46 14.49 11.84
N ALA A 504 -26.62 15.18 12.97
CA ALA A 504 -27.67 14.86 13.96
C ALA A 504 -29.08 14.93 13.38
N LYS A 505 -29.35 15.85 12.44
CA LYS A 505 -30.66 16.01 11.80
C LYS A 505 -31.04 14.84 10.89
N VAL A 506 -30.08 14.17 10.29
CA VAL A 506 -30.34 13.15 9.24
C VAL A 506 -30.19 11.71 9.73
N ILE A 507 -29.52 11.47 10.86
CA ILE A 507 -29.27 10.11 11.38
C ILE A 507 -30.57 9.33 11.56
N GLU A 508 -31.52 9.88 12.31
CA GLU A 508 -32.76 9.16 12.65
C GLU A 508 -33.60 8.89 11.41
N LYS A 509 -33.69 9.84 10.48
CA LYS A 509 -34.35 9.66 9.19
C LYS A 509 -33.71 8.53 8.40
N ASN A 510 -32.38 8.54 8.23
CA ASN A 510 -31.65 7.52 7.47
C ASN A 510 -31.72 6.15 8.15
N TYR A 511 -31.73 6.09 9.48
CA TYR A 511 -31.86 4.84 10.22
C TYR A 511 -33.26 4.21 10.04
N LYS A 512 -34.33 5.01 9.91
CA LYS A 512 -35.72 4.52 9.77
C LYS A 512 -36.15 4.30 8.32
N SER A 513 -35.58 5.03 7.37
CA SER A 513 -35.99 5.01 5.96
C SER A 513 -35.36 3.86 5.18
N LYS A 514 -35.92 3.57 4.01
CA LYS A 514 -35.32 2.75 2.97
C LYS A 514 -34.57 3.63 1.98
N GLN A 515 -33.64 3.06 1.24
CA GLN A 515 -32.99 3.71 0.11
C GLN A 515 -34.02 4.20 -0.91
N THR A 516 -33.91 5.45 -1.35
CA THR A 516 -34.83 6.07 -2.33
C THR A 516 -34.56 5.58 -3.75
N ALA A 517 -35.54 5.73 -4.65
CA ALA A 517 -35.36 5.40 -6.06
C ALA A 517 -34.28 6.29 -6.72
N GLU A 518 -34.22 7.58 -6.33
CA GLU A 518 -33.22 8.51 -6.83
C GLU A 518 -31.80 8.10 -6.40
N SER A 519 -31.61 7.81 -5.11
CA SER A 519 -30.31 7.38 -4.60
C SER A 519 -29.84 6.07 -5.25
N LYS A 520 -30.73 5.11 -5.47
CA LYS A 520 -30.44 3.88 -6.21
C LYS A 520 -30.04 4.14 -7.66
N LYS A 521 -30.70 5.12 -8.33
CA LYS A 521 -30.34 5.50 -9.70
C LYS A 521 -28.94 6.11 -9.78
N LYS A 522 -28.55 6.95 -8.81
CA LYS A 522 -27.20 7.51 -8.71
C LYS A 522 -26.18 6.42 -8.42
N PHE A 523 -26.46 5.54 -7.46
CA PHE A 523 -25.59 4.42 -7.11
C PHE A 523 -25.33 3.48 -8.29
N LYS A 524 -26.36 3.15 -9.06
CA LYS A 524 -26.28 2.25 -10.22
C LYS A 524 -25.35 2.78 -11.33
N LYS A 525 -25.06 4.06 -11.39
CA LYS A 525 -24.05 4.60 -12.32
C LYS A 525 -22.64 4.16 -11.96
N ILE A 526 -22.37 4.01 -10.66
CA ILE A 526 -21.03 3.67 -10.13
C ILE A 526 -20.90 2.17 -9.89
N VAL A 527 -21.96 1.52 -9.40
CA VAL A 527 -22.05 0.06 -9.25
C VAL A 527 -23.19 -0.42 -10.12
N GLN A 528 -22.85 -0.79 -11.35
CA GLN A 528 -23.82 -0.98 -12.43
C GLN A 528 -24.65 -2.26 -12.28
N PHE A 529 -24.00 -3.33 -11.82
CA PHE A 529 -24.56 -4.68 -11.81
C PHE A 529 -25.09 -5.04 -10.44
N ASN A 530 -26.34 -5.52 -10.38
CA ASN A 530 -27.01 -5.99 -9.17
C ASN A 530 -27.91 -7.18 -9.50
N ASP A 531 -27.34 -8.18 -10.13
CA ASP A 531 -28.02 -9.37 -10.65
C ASP A 531 -27.39 -10.69 -10.20
N ASN A 532 -26.40 -10.63 -9.27
CA ASN A 532 -25.65 -11.76 -8.75
C ASN A 532 -24.90 -12.57 -9.84
N LYS A 533 -24.50 -11.93 -10.94
CA LYS A 533 -23.80 -12.54 -12.07
C LYS A 533 -22.45 -11.93 -12.38
N ASN A 534 -21.88 -11.17 -11.44
CA ASN A 534 -20.57 -10.53 -11.62
C ASN A 534 -19.47 -11.56 -11.84
N THR A 535 -19.48 -12.62 -11.04
CA THR A 535 -18.53 -13.73 -11.15
C THR A 535 -18.64 -14.48 -12.48
N GLU A 536 -19.85 -14.69 -12.97
CA GLU A 536 -20.09 -15.36 -14.25
C GLU A 536 -19.53 -14.53 -15.41
N ARG A 537 -19.82 -13.22 -15.44
CA ARG A 537 -19.27 -12.29 -16.43
C ARG A 537 -17.75 -12.27 -16.41
N LEU A 538 -17.15 -12.20 -15.21
CA LEU A 538 -15.69 -12.26 -15.07
C LEU A 538 -15.12 -13.57 -15.63
N ILE A 539 -15.73 -14.71 -15.31
CA ILE A 539 -15.26 -16.02 -15.78
C ILE A 539 -15.28 -16.09 -17.31
N GLU A 540 -16.31 -15.56 -17.98
CA GLU A 540 -16.34 -15.51 -19.45
C GLU A 540 -15.17 -14.66 -20.00
N MET A 541 -14.90 -13.49 -19.43
CA MET A 541 -13.77 -12.65 -19.83
C MET A 541 -12.41 -13.34 -19.57
N LEU A 542 -12.28 -14.09 -18.47
CA LEU A 542 -11.08 -14.89 -18.18
C LEU A 542 -10.86 -16.00 -19.21
N LYS A 543 -11.95 -16.61 -19.75
CA LYS A 543 -11.86 -17.60 -20.84
C LYS A 543 -11.43 -16.95 -22.14
N GLU A 544 -12.04 -15.83 -22.51
CA GLU A 544 -11.70 -15.07 -23.73
C GLU A 544 -10.22 -14.72 -23.76
N ASP A 545 -9.65 -14.29 -22.64
CA ASP A 545 -8.24 -13.95 -22.50
C ASP A 545 -7.34 -15.18 -22.20
N LYS A 546 -7.88 -16.40 -22.26
CA LYS A 546 -7.14 -17.65 -22.01
C LYS A 546 -6.45 -17.69 -20.63
N MET A 547 -7.06 -17.05 -19.65
CA MET A 547 -6.60 -17.12 -18.26
C MET A 547 -6.95 -18.47 -17.62
N ILE A 548 -8.06 -19.05 -18.04
CA ILE A 548 -8.56 -20.36 -17.56
C ILE A 548 -8.95 -21.25 -18.74
#